data_90f057052374e286ddf95f1188bbeb9a
#
_entry.id   90f057052374e286ddf95f1188bbeb9a
#
_cell.length_a   1.000
_cell.length_b   1.000
_cell.length_c   1.000
_cell.angle_alpha   90.00
_cell.angle_beta   90.00
_cell.angle_gamma   90.00
#
_symmetry.space_group_name_H-M   'P 1'
#
loop_
_entity.id
_entity.type
_entity.pdbx_description
1 polymer ?
#
loop_
_entity_poly.entity_id
_entity_poly.type
_entity_poly.pdbx_seq_one_letter_code
_entity_poly.pdbx_strand_id
1 'polypeptide(L)'
;MTTNNQSRQTWSSRLTYVLTVAGATVGFGATWRFPYLVGENGGGAYVLLFCIAMIVIGIPMILVENVIGRRLRVNSIDAFGDKIQDKGKNISKYWKILGYMGLLGAFGIMAYYMVLGGWVMSYIISLMNNTLDISSPITKEVAKDFYDLHISNSPWEIMLYTFLFVAVNYIILAKGIIGGIERSVKYLMPLLFIFLIGMVIRNLTLPGAMEGVTFYLKPDFSKITPKLFIFVLGQVFFALSLGFGVLITLSSYLNKEENLIHTAVITGFTNTIIAVLCGFMIFPSLFTFGIEPNAGPTLVFQSLPIVFSHLWAGKFFAIVFFGLLLIAALTTSITIYEVIITALQEKLRMRRGKAIFVTLMGIFLLGNVPSILGDNLWKDFTIFGKSIFDAFDFVSGNILFMLTALGCAIFVGFVLKDDAKKELSPTPNSLFTTIWFNYVKFVVPVIILVIFISNM
;
A
#
# COMPACT_ATOMS: atom_id res chain seq x y z
N MET A 1 33.31 -20.64 14.12
CA MET A 1 31.89 -20.65 13.80
C MET A 1 31.74 -20.18 12.36
N THR A 2 31.63 -21.13 11.45
CA THR A 2 31.51 -20.88 10.01
C THR A 2 30.17 -20.23 9.74
N THR A 3 30.17 -18.95 9.46
CA THR A 3 29.01 -18.25 8.89
C THR A 3 28.74 -18.88 7.53
N ASN A 4 27.68 -19.68 7.47
CA ASN A 4 27.13 -20.14 6.21
C ASN A 4 26.68 -18.89 5.43
N ASN A 5 27.55 -18.40 4.57
CA ASN A 5 27.31 -17.32 3.63
C ASN A 5 26.42 -17.85 2.50
N GLN A 6 25.17 -18.25 2.83
CA GLN A 6 24.16 -18.41 1.79
C GLN A 6 23.93 -17.02 1.23
N SER A 7 24.44 -16.78 0.03
CA SER A 7 24.21 -15.54 -0.72
C SER A 7 22.69 -15.29 -0.76
N ARG A 8 22.26 -14.15 -0.19
CA ARG A 8 20.84 -13.75 -0.22
C ARG A 8 20.33 -13.79 -1.65
N GLN A 9 19.17 -14.37 -1.87
CA GLN A 9 18.53 -14.39 -3.19
C GLN A 9 18.44 -12.96 -3.74
N THR A 10 18.57 -12.82 -5.04
CA THR A 10 18.44 -11.53 -5.75
C THR A 10 17.33 -11.62 -6.76
N TRP A 11 16.69 -10.49 -7.05
CA TRP A 11 15.70 -10.40 -8.12
C TRP A 11 16.31 -10.86 -9.45
N SER A 12 15.52 -11.59 -10.25
CA SER A 12 15.98 -12.11 -11.55
C SER A 12 16.28 -11.00 -12.57
N SER A 13 15.60 -9.86 -12.44
CA SER A 13 15.82 -8.70 -13.27
C SER A 13 15.37 -7.41 -12.57
N ARG A 14 15.87 -6.26 -13.08
CA ARG A 14 15.41 -4.95 -12.66
C ARG A 14 13.91 -4.75 -12.89
N LEU A 15 13.38 -5.21 -14.01
CA LEU A 15 11.95 -5.10 -14.33
C LEU A 15 11.10 -5.82 -13.28
N THR A 16 11.49 -7.01 -12.84
CA THR A 16 10.76 -7.76 -11.81
C THR A 16 10.80 -7.07 -10.46
N TYR A 17 11.91 -6.45 -10.09
CA TYR A 17 11.97 -5.60 -8.91
C TYR A 17 11.00 -4.43 -9.00
N VAL A 18 11.05 -3.65 -10.10
CA VAL A 18 10.16 -2.48 -10.30
C VAL A 18 8.69 -2.91 -10.26
N LEU A 19 8.33 -4.00 -10.91
CA LEU A 19 6.96 -4.54 -10.87
C LEU A 19 6.58 -4.98 -9.45
N THR A 20 7.52 -5.58 -8.70
CA THR A 20 7.25 -6.01 -7.32
C THR A 20 7.04 -4.81 -6.39
N VAL A 21 7.87 -3.78 -6.51
CA VAL A 21 7.69 -2.54 -5.72
C VAL A 21 6.42 -1.81 -6.16
N ALA A 22 6.12 -1.75 -7.46
CA ALA A 22 4.84 -1.22 -7.94
C ALA A 22 3.67 -2.01 -7.35
N GLY A 23 3.71 -3.35 -7.38
CA GLY A 23 2.69 -4.21 -6.76
C GLY A 23 2.58 -4.00 -5.24
N ALA A 24 3.72 -3.79 -4.55
CA ALA A 24 3.74 -3.50 -3.12
C ALA A 24 3.08 -2.17 -2.75
N THR A 25 3.12 -1.20 -3.66
CA THR A 25 2.62 0.17 -3.44
C THR A 25 1.25 0.44 -4.07
N VAL A 26 0.82 -0.37 -5.04
CA VAL A 26 -0.47 -0.22 -5.77
C VAL A 26 -1.60 -1.03 -5.12
N GLY A 27 -1.62 -1.18 -3.82
CA GLY A 27 -2.69 -1.85 -3.09
C GLY A 27 -3.97 -1.02 -2.98
N PHE A 28 -4.76 -1.29 -1.96
CA PHE A 28 -5.96 -0.51 -1.65
C PHE A 28 -5.69 0.99 -1.47
N GLY A 29 -4.45 1.39 -1.18
CA GLY A 29 -4.06 2.79 -1.10
C GLY A 29 -4.28 3.58 -2.38
N ALA A 30 -3.98 2.99 -3.54
CA ALA A 30 -4.17 3.61 -4.84
C ALA A 30 -5.52 3.28 -5.48
N THR A 31 -6.03 2.05 -5.30
CA THR A 31 -7.21 1.57 -6.01
C THR A 31 -8.54 1.83 -5.29
N TRP A 32 -8.50 2.00 -3.98
CA TRP A 32 -9.66 2.22 -3.12
C TRP A 32 -9.58 3.53 -2.35
N ARG A 33 -8.49 3.74 -1.55
CA ARG A 33 -8.37 4.91 -0.67
C ARG A 33 -8.20 6.21 -1.45
N PHE A 34 -7.37 6.24 -2.45
CA PHE A 34 -7.12 7.44 -3.24
C PHE A 34 -8.39 7.97 -3.94
N PRO A 35 -9.20 7.15 -4.67
CA PRO A 35 -10.41 7.65 -5.30
C PRO A 35 -11.42 8.27 -4.32
N TYR A 36 -11.71 7.62 -3.19
CA TYR A 36 -12.68 8.21 -2.28
C TYR A 36 -12.17 9.51 -1.64
N LEU A 37 -10.87 9.59 -1.33
CA LEU A 37 -10.27 10.83 -0.82
C LEU A 37 -10.31 11.96 -1.85
N VAL A 38 -10.13 11.66 -3.13
CA VAL A 38 -10.33 12.64 -4.22
C VAL A 38 -11.76 13.14 -4.23
N GLY A 39 -12.74 12.24 -4.11
CA GLY A 39 -14.16 12.58 -4.06
C GLY A 39 -14.52 13.51 -2.91
N GLU A 40 -14.03 13.22 -1.71
CA GLU A 40 -14.27 14.01 -0.50
C GLU A 40 -13.55 15.37 -0.49
N ASN A 41 -12.40 15.47 -1.16
CA ASN A 41 -11.50 16.64 -1.05
C ASN A 41 -11.44 17.50 -2.32
N GLY A 42 -12.45 17.46 -3.16
CA GLY A 42 -12.62 18.43 -4.23
C GLY A 42 -11.96 18.09 -5.57
N GLY A 43 -11.83 16.79 -5.86
CA GLY A 43 -11.48 16.34 -7.20
C GLY A 43 -10.08 16.72 -7.64
N GLY A 44 -9.97 17.47 -8.75
CA GLY A 44 -8.70 17.80 -9.40
C GLY A 44 -7.68 18.55 -8.53
N ALA A 45 -8.13 19.29 -7.52
CA ALA A 45 -7.23 19.94 -6.56
C ALA A 45 -6.44 18.89 -5.75
N TYR A 46 -7.12 17.85 -5.28
CA TYR A 46 -6.48 16.76 -4.56
C TYR A 46 -5.50 15.98 -5.45
N VAL A 47 -5.91 15.67 -6.69
CA VAL A 47 -5.06 14.96 -7.67
C VAL A 47 -3.77 15.73 -7.96
N LEU A 48 -3.88 17.04 -8.19
CA LEU A 48 -2.71 17.90 -8.41
C LEU A 48 -1.76 17.89 -7.23
N LEU A 49 -2.30 18.07 -6.02
CA LEU A 49 -1.49 18.04 -4.80
C LEU A 49 -0.84 16.67 -4.57
N PHE A 50 -1.53 15.57 -4.89
CA PHE A 50 -0.96 14.23 -4.79
C PHE A 50 0.22 14.02 -5.73
N CYS A 51 0.12 14.48 -6.99
CA CYS A 51 1.24 14.42 -7.95
C CYS A 51 2.44 15.24 -7.45
N ILE A 52 2.21 16.43 -6.90
CA ILE A 52 3.27 17.27 -6.32
C ILE A 52 3.88 16.58 -5.09
N ALA A 53 3.06 16.06 -4.19
CA ALA A 53 3.50 15.38 -2.98
C ALA A 53 4.31 14.11 -3.28
N MET A 54 3.97 13.37 -4.35
CA MET A 54 4.75 12.22 -4.81
C MET A 54 6.18 12.61 -5.17
N ILE A 55 6.36 13.75 -5.85
CA ILE A 55 7.69 14.26 -6.23
C ILE A 55 8.43 14.81 -5.00
N VAL A 56 7.72 15.56 -4.16
CA VAL A 56 8.32 16.29 -3.03
C VAL A 56 8.72 15.33 -1.90
N ILE A 57 7.89 14.36 -1.55
CA ILE A 57 8.17 13.48 -0.42
C ILE A 57 8.26 12.00 -0.82
N GLY A 58 7.40 11.53 -1.74
CA GLY A 58 7.33 10.13 -2.11
C GLY A 58 8.64 9.60 -2.67
N ILE A 59 9.11 10.14 -3.78
CA ILE A 59 10.36 9.70 -4.44
C ILE A 59 11.58 9.86 -3.51
N PRO A 60 11.79 10.99 -2.81
CA PRO A 60 12.88 11.10 -1.85
C PRO A 60 12.85 10.04 -0.75
N MET A 61 11.69 9.66 -0.25
CA MET A 61 11.56 8.66 0.80
C MET A 61 11.73 7.22 0.28
N ILE A 62 11.31 6.92 -0.95
CA ILE A 62 11.65 5.64 -1.62
C ILE A 62 13.17 5.48 -1.66
N LEU A 63 13.92 6.53 -2.01
CA LEU A 63 15.39 6.50 -2.01
C LEU A 63 15.96 6.25 -0.61
N VAL A 64 15.40 6.88 0.43
CA VAL A 64 15.81 6.68 1.83
C VAL A 64 15.72 5.20 2.21
N GLU A 65 14.57 4.58 2.02
CA GLU A 65 14.36 3.18 2.39
C GLU A 65 15.17 2.22 1.52
N ASN A 66 15.30 2.50 0.22
CA ASN A 66 16.12 1.69 -0.69
C ASN A 66 17.61 1.73 -0.31
N VAL A 67 18.14 2.88 0.09
CA VAL A 67 19.51 3.01 0.58
C VAL A 67 19.72 2.18 1.85
N ILE A 68 18.78 2.26 2.81
CA ILE A 68 18.86 1.49 4.05
C ILE A 68 18.85 -0.02 3.76
N GLY A 69 17.92 -0.48 2.95
CA GLY A 69 17.72 -1.91 2.67
C GLY A 69 18.85 -2.52 1.85
N ARG A 70 19.31 -1.84 0.77
CA ARG A 70 20.38 -2.37 -0.09
C ARG A 70 21.74 -2.33 0.57
N ARG A 71 21.96 -1.43 1.53
CA ARG A 71 23.28 -1.25 2.19
C ARG A 71 23.83 -2.55 2.77
N LEU A 72 23.08 -3.21 3.64
CA LEU A 72 23.51 -4.44 4.32
C LEU A 72 22.91 -5.73 3.75
N ARG A 73 21.81 -5.63 2.98
CA ARG A 73 21.09 -6.77 2.40
C ARG A 73 20.65 -7.78 3.47
N VAL A 74 20.05 -7.28 4.54
CA VAL A 74 19.49 -8.05 5.66
C VAL A 74 18.02 -7.66 5.88
N ASN A 75 17.35 -8.29 6.86
CA ASN A 75 15.98 -7.96 7.23
C ASN A 75 15.84 -6.48 7.67
N SER A 76 14.60 -5.98 7.69
CA SER A 76 14.30 -4.57 8.01
C SER A 76 14.72 -4.14 9.41
N ILE A 77 14.90 -5.04 10.37
CA ILE A 77 15.38 -4.71 11.73
C ILE A 77 16.90 -4.54 11.72
N ASP A 78 17.63 -5.49 11.15
CA ASP A 78 19.09 -5.46 11.14
C ASP A 78 19.67 -4.45 10.17
N ALA A 79 18.88 -3.97 9.20
CA ALA A 79 19.26 -2.91 8.29
C ALA A 79 19.67 -1.60 9.02
N PHE A 80 19.16 -1.37 10.24
CA PHE A 80 19.52 -0.24 11.09
C PHE A 80 20.73 -0.50 12.00
N GLY A 81 21.37 -1.66 11.87
CA GLY A 81 22.54 -2.00 12.68
C GLY A 81 23.84 -1.94 11.90
N ASP A 82 24.87 -2.48 12.59
CA ASP A 82 26.20 -2.75 12.10
C ASP A 82 27.13 -1.53 11.89
N LYS A 83 28.32 -1.76 11.33
CA LYS A 83 29.38 -0.77 11.24
C LYS A 83 29.17 0.17 10.06
N ILE A 84 29.57 1.42 10.22
CA ILE A 84 29.82 2.33 9.11
C ILE A 84 31.11 1.87 8.41
N GLN A 85 31.01 1.44 7.15
CA GLN A 85 32.11 0.76 6.44
C GLN A 85 33.42 1.56 6.41
N ASP A 86 33.33 2.89 6.30
CA ASP A 86 34.53 3.75 6.14
C ASP A 86 35.22 4.21 7.44
N LYS A 87 34.55 4.15 8.58
CA LYS A 87 35.07 4.78 9.81
C LYS A 87 35.23 3.84 11.02
N GLY A 88 34.93 2.55 10.86
CA GLY A 88 35.02 1.59 11.97
C GLY A 88 34.11 1.90 13.17
N LYS A 89 33.24 2.93 13.07
CA LYS A 89 32.29 3.31 14.11
C LYS A 89 31.09 2.37 14.12
N ASN A 90 30.84 1.77 15.27
CA ASN A 90 29.62 0.98 15.48
C ASN A 90 28.39 1.89 15.49
N ILE A 91 27.36 1.52 14.76
CA ILE A 91 26.03 2.12 14.87
C ILE A 91 25.39 1.62 16.16
N SER A 92 24.79 2.53 16.95
CA SER A 92 24.10 2.15 18.17
C SER A 92 22.98 1.14 17.88
N LYS A 93 22.92 0.07 18.66
CA LYS A 93 21.88 -0.97 18.56
C LYS A 93 20.44 -0.44 18.76
N TYR A 94 20.30 0.73 19.39
CA TYR A 94 18.98 1.34 19.62
C TYR A 94 18.29 1.75 18.32
N TRP A 95 19.02 2.00 17.22
CA TRP A 95 18.41 2.29 15.94
C TRP A 95 17.55 1.14 15.38
N LYS A 96 17.79 -0.10 15.81
CA LYS A 96 16.97 -1.25 15.45
C LYS A 96 15.52 -1.14 15.93
N ILE A 97 15.22 -0.24 16.86
CA ILE A 97 13.84 0.05 17.29
C ILE A 97 12.96 0.49 16.12
N LEU A 98 13.53 1.21 15.14
CA LEU A 98 12.80 1.61 13.93
C LEU A 98 12.34 0.39 13.12
N GLY A 99 13.19 -0.61 12.99
CA GLY A 99 12.82 -1.86 12.33
C GLY A 99 11.72 -2.63 13.07
N TYR A 100 11.75 -2.66 14.41
CA TYR A 100 10.68 -3.25 15.21
C TYR A 100 9.37 -2.46 15.10
N MET A 101 9.43 -1.12 15.08
CA MET A 101 8.25 -0.27 14.87
C MET A 101 7.64 -0.50 13.49
N GLY A 102 8.46 -0.57 12.43
CA GLY A 102 8.01 -0.92 11.09
C GLY A 102 7.35 -2.31 11.03
N LEU A 103 7.91 -3.29 11.75
CA LEU A 103 7.34 -4.64 11.85
C LEU A 103 5.97 -4.65 12.56
N LEU A 104 5.84 -3.91 13.66
CA LEU A 104 4.55 -3.74 14.35
C LEU A 104 3.54 -3.01 13.48
N GLY A 105 3.98 -1.99 12.74
CA GLY A 105 3.15 -1.30 11.76
C GLY A 105 2.69 -2.23 10.64
N ALA A 106 3.58 -3.07 10.11
CA ALA A 106 3.23 -4.09 9.13
C ALA A 106 2.21 -5.10 9.68
N PHE A 107 2.35 -5.54 10.94
CA PHE A 107 1.34 -6.35 11.61
C PHE A 107 0.00 -5.64 11.68
N GLY A 108 -0.03 -4.41 12.16
CA GLY A 108 -1.29 -3.66 12.36
C GLY A 108 -2.01 -3.34 11.04
N ILE A 109 -1.29 -3.00 9.95
CA ILE A 109 -1.90 -2.89 8.62
C ILE A 109 -2.53 -4.21 8.19
N MET A 110 -1.78 -5.32 8.32
CA MET A 110 -2.28 -6.61 7.89
C MET A 110 -3.47 -7.09 8.73
N ALA A 111 -3.62 -6.58 9.96
CA ALA A 111 -4.74 -6.88 10.85
C ALA A 111 -6.10 -6.47 10.25
N TYR A 112 -6.15 -5.38 9.47
CA TYR A 112 -7.38 -4.95 8.81
C TYR A 112 -7.34 -5.11 7.28
N TYR A 113 -6.18 -5.02 6.65
CA TYR A 113 -6.02 -5.12 5.20
C TYR A 113 -6.52 -6.45 4.63
N MET A 114 -6.31 -7.56 5.37
CA MET A 114 -6.81 -8.88 4.98
C MET A 114 -8.33 -8.95 5.04
N VAL A 115 -8.96 -8.23 5.96
CA VAL A 115 -10.42 -8.15 6.07
C VAL A 115 -11.01 -7.47 4.83
N LEU A 116 -10.39 -6.37 4.37
CA LEU A 116 -10.77 -5.74 3.09
C LEU A 116 -10.60 -6.70 1.90
N GLY A 117 -9.54 -7.51 1.90
CA GLY A 117 -9.37 -8.59 0.92
C GLY A 117 -10.52 -9.62 0.96
N GLY A 118 -10.99 -9.95 2.15
CA GLY A 118 -12.19 -10.78 2.37
C GLY A 118 -13.45 -10.14 1.81
N TRP A 119 -13.66 -8.83 2.00
CA TRP A 119 -14.79 -8.11 1.40
C TRP A 119 -14.78 -8.20 -0.14
N VAL A 120 -13.62 -7.98 -0.75
CA VAL A 120 -13.48 -8.10 -2.21
C VAL A 120 -13.81 -9.51 -2.69
N MET A 121 -13.37 -10.55 -1.97
CA MET A 121 -13.73 -11.94 -2.28
C MET A 121 -15.22 -12.19 -2.13
N SER A 122 -15.87 -11.66 -1.09
CA SER A 122 -17.32 -11.73 -0.91
C SER A 122 -18.07 -11.16 -2.11
N TYR A 123 -17.68 -9.96 -2.58
CA TYR A 123 -18.29 -9.35 -3.76
C TYR A 123 -18.11 -10.19 -5.03
N ILE A 124 -16.91 -10.71 -5.30
CA ILE A 124 -16.66 -11.57 -6.47
C ILE A 124 -17.55 -12.80 -6.44
N ILE A 125 -17.61 -13.50 -5.31
CA ILE A 125 -18.38 -14.74 -5.17
C ILE A 125 -19.87 -14.45 -5.24
N SER A 126 -20.35 -13.37 -4.60
CA SER A 126 -21.75 -12.97 -4.63
C SER A 126 -22.24 -12.55 -6.03
N LEU A 127 -21.37 -11.92 -6.81
CA LEU A 127 -21.63 -11.63 -8.22
C LEU A 127 -21.68 -12.92 -9.06
N MET A 128 -20.77 -13.87 -8.80
CA MET A 128 -20.71 -15.12 -9.58
C MET A 128 -21.93 -16.02 -9.34
N ASN A 129 -22.38 -16.13 -8.09
CA ASN A 129 -23.51 -16.98 -7.69
C ASN A 129 -24.88 -16.26 -7.71
N ASN A 130 -24.93 -14.99 -8.16
CA ASN A 130 -26.11 -14.13 -8.19
C ASN A 130 -26.73 -13.78 -6.81
N THR A 131 -26.02 -13.91 -5.72
CA THR A 131 -26.45 -13.36 -4.41
C THR A 131 -26.55 -11.83 -4.49
N LEU A 132 -25.61 -11.19 -5.17
CA LEU A 132 -25.74 -9.80 -5.63
C LEU A 132 -26.10 -9.82 -7.12
N ASP A 133 -27.39 -9.77 -7.41
CA ASP A 133 -27.87 -9.73 -8.80
C ASP A 133 -27.91 -8.28 -9.30
N ILE A 134 -27.06 -8.00 -10.26
CA ILE A 134 -26.96 -6.72 -10.97
C ILE A 134 -27.29 -6.86 -12.45
N SER A 135 -28.09 -7.86 -12.82
CA SER A 135 -28.56 -8.06 -14.20
C SER A 135 -29.54 -6.97 -14.62
N SER A 136 -30.15 -6.29 -13.66
CA SER A 136 -30.99 -5.10 -13.83
C SER A 136 -30.51 -3.97 -12.92
N PRO A 137 -30.85 -2.70 -13.22
CA PRO A 137 -30.47 -1.57 -12.36
C PRO A 137 -30.91 -1.77 -10.91
N ILE A 138 -29.96 -1.67 -9.98
CA ILE A 138 -30.25 -1.75 -8.54
C ILE A 138 -30.27 -0.35 -7.92
N THR A 139 -31.04 -0.20 -6.85
CA THR A 139 -31.14 1.06 -6.10
C THR A 139 -30.04 1.16 -5.03
N LYS A 140 -29.91 2.35 -4.44
CA LYS A 140 -28.99 2.61 -3.35
C LYS A 140 -29.30 1.76 -2.11
N GLU A 141 -30.60 1.52 -1.86
CA GLU A 141 -31.08 0.68 -0.78
C GLU A 141 -30.62 -0.76 -0.95
N VAL A 142 -30.79 -1.35 -2.13
CA VAL A 142 -30.35 -2.72 -2.44
C VAL A 142 -28.84 -2.87 -2.26
N ALA A 143 -28.05 -1.93 -2.75
CA ALA A 143 -26.59 -1.96 -2.60
C ALA A 143 -26.17 -1.83 -1.13
N LYS A 144 -26.86 -0.98 -0.36
CA LYS A 144 -26.64 -0.82 1.07
C LYS A 144 -27.06 -2.07 1.85
N ASP A 145 -28.23 -2.61 1.58
CA ASP A 145 -28.73 -3.83 2.25
C ASP A 145 -27.80 -5.01 2.01
N PHE A 146 -27.29 -5.16 0.78
CA PHE A 146 -26.28 -6.17 0.48
C PHE A 146 -25.02 -5.97 1.33
N TYR A 147 -24.49 -4.74 1.38
CA TYR A 147 -23.31 -4.42 2.18
C TYR A 147 -23.55 -4.70 3.67
N ASP A 148 -24.69 -4.24 4.19
CA ASP A 148 -25.04 -4.43 5.61
C ASP A 148 -25.24 -5.92 5.94
N LEU A 149 -25.86 -6.70 5.06
CA LEU A 149 -26.15 -8.11 5.29
C LEU A 149 -24.93 -9.01 5.15
N HIS A 150 -24.11 -8.81 4.11
CA HIS A 150 -23.00 -9.72 3.75
C HIS A 150 -21.63 -9.23 4.18
N ILE A 151 -21.48 -7.93 4.52
CA ILE A 151 -20.19 -7.37 4.93
C ILE A 151 -20.24 -6.93 6.40
N SER A 152 -21.11 -5.95 6.71
CA SER A 152 -21.10 -5.31 8.02
C SER A 152 -21.63 -6.20 9.14
N ASN A 153 -22.70 -6.97 8.91
CA ASN A 153 -23.38 -7.79 9.92
C ASN A 153 -23.14 -9.30 9.79
N SER A 154 -22.19 -9.72 8.96
CA SER A 154 -21.85 -11.14 8.74
C SER A 154 -20.42 -11.50 9.13
N PRO A 155 -20.06 -11.46 10.43
CA PRO A 155 -18.68 -11.70 10.87
C PRO A 155 -18.14 -13.05 10.45
N TRP A 156 -18.95 -14.11 10.47
CA TRP A 156 -18.51 -15.46 10.12
C TRP A 156 -18.28 -15.63 8.61
N GLU A 157 -19.10 -15.00 7.79
CA GLU A 157 -18.93 -14.99 6.34
C GLU A 157 -17.66 -14.24 5.95
N ILE A 158 -17.44 -13.05 6.51
CA ILE A 158 -16.23 -12.26 6.27
C ILE A 158 -14.99 -12.96 6.83
N MET A 159 -15.09 -13.64 7.97
CA MET A 159 -13.99 -14.43 8.52
C MET A 159 -13.58 -15.56 7.58
N LEU A 160 -14.55 -16.26 6.97
CA LEU A 160 -14.28 -17.28 5.97
C LEU A 160 -13.58 -16.71 4.74
N TYR A 161 -14.09 -15.62 4.15
CA TYR A 161 -13.49 -15.00 2.97
C TYR A 161 -12.10 -14.41 3.28
N THR A 162 -11.93 -13.81 4.47
CA THR A 162 -10.62 -13.36 4.93
C THR A 162 -9.64 -14.53 5.05
N PHE A 163 -10.08 -15.65 5.62
CA PHE A 163 -9.26 -16.86 5.70
C PHE A 163 -8.88 -17.40 4.32
N LEU A 164 -9.81 -17.42 3.37
CA LEU A 164 -9.53 -17.84 1.99
C LEU A 164 -8.50 -16.90 1.33
N PHE A 165 -8.63 -15.60 1.54
CA PHE A 165 -7.65 -14.63 1.04
C PHE A 165 -6.26 -14.85 1.65
N VAL A 166 -6.17 -15.11 2.96
CA VAL A 166 -4.93 -15.47 3.65
C VAL A 166 -4.36 -16.78 3.11
N ALA A 167 -5.20 -17.77 2.80
CA ALA A 167 -4.76 -19.04 2.22
C ALA A 167 -4.13 -18.85 0.82
N VAL A 168 -4.69 -17.97 -0.01
CA VAL A 168 -4.07 -17.61 -1.31
C VAL A 168 -2.69 -16.99 -1.08
N ASN A 169 -2.55 -16.07 -0.12
CA ASN A 169 -1.25 -15.52 0.26
C ASN A 169 -0.26 -16.62 0.70
N TYR A 170 -0.72 -17.58 1.50
CA TYR A 170 0.12 -18.72 1.92
C TYR A 170 0.68 -19.49 0.72
N ILE A 171 -0.17 -19.82 -0.26
CA ILE A 171 0.23 -20.56 -1.47
C ILE A 171 1.32 -19.83 -2.26
N ILE A 172 1.20 -18.52 -2.37
CA ILE A 172 2.20 -17.68 -3.07
C ILE A 172 3.50 -17.64 -2.27
N LEU A 173 3.44 -17.29 -0.99
CA LEU A 173 4.60 -17.11 -0.12
C LEU A 173 5.39 -18.41 0.10
N ALA A 174 4.70 -19.56 0.13
CA ALA A 174 5.32 -20.89 0.28
C ALA A 174 6.30 -21.22 -0.86
N LYS A 175 6.09 -20.66 -2.06
CA LYS A 175 6.98 -20.83 -3.22
C LYS A 175 8.23 -19.96 -3.18
N GLY A 176 8.41 -19.13 -2.15
CA GLY A 176 9.59 -18.29 -1.96
C GLY A 176 9.51 -16.95 -2.70
N ILE A 177 10.66 -16.25 -2.77
CA ILE A 177 10.71 -14.92 -3.36
C ILE A 177 10.62 -15.00 -4.88
N ILE A 178 11.51 -15.75 -5.53
CA ILE A 178 11.57 -15.86 -6.99
C ILE A 178 10.38 -16.66 -7.53
N GLY A 179 10.13 -17.87 -7.00
CA GLY A 179 9.07 -18.76 -7.48
C GLY A 179 7.66 -18.36 -7.04
N GLY A 180 7.54 -17.55 -5.99
CA GLY A 180 6.28 -17.09 -5.40
C GLY A 180 6.02 -15.62 -5.71
N ILE A 181 6.64 -14.71 -4.98
CA ILE A 181 6.36 -13.27 -5.06
C ILE A 181 6.65 -12.74 -6.45
N GLU A 182 7.88 -12.91 -6.94
CA GLU A 182 8.31 -12.41 -8.25
C GLU A 182 7.46 -12.98 -9.39
N ARG A 183 7.25 -14.30 -9.39
CA ARG A 183 6.43 -14.94 -10.42
C ARG A 183 4.98 -14.46 -10.38
N SER A 184 4.39 -14.31 -9.21
CA SER A 184 3.01 -13.83 -9.08
C SER A 184 2.87 -12.39 -9.60
N VAL A 185 3.77 -11.50 -9.18
CA VAL A 185 3.76 -10.10 -9.60
C VAL A 185 3.97 -9.95 -11.11
N LYS A 186 4.85 -10.78 -11.70
CA LYS A 186 5.12 -10.79 -13.14
C LYS A 186 3.86 -11.02 -13.99
N TYR A 187 2.89 -11.78 -13.49
CA TYR A 187 1.62 -12.03 -14.19
C TYR A 187 0.50 -11.11 -13.70
N LEU A 188 0.40 -10.89 -12.40
CA LEU A 188 -0.69 -10.12 -11.80
C LEU A 188 -0.62 -8.63 -12.16
N MET A 189 0.58 -8.04 -12.22
CA MET A 189 0.71 -6.61 -12.53
C MET A 189 0.32 -6.27 -13.96
N PRO A 190 0.78 -6.97 -15.01
CA PRO A 190 0.25 -6.74 -16.37
C PRO A 190 -1.25 -6.98 -16.47
N LEU A 191 -1.80 -8.00 -15.81
CA LEU A 191 -3.23 -8.26 -15.79
C LEU A 191 -4.01 -7.12 -15.13
N LEU A 192 -3.49 -6.56 -14.02
CA LEU A 192 -4.04 -5.38 -13.37
C LEU A 192 -4.09 -4.19 -14.34
N PHE A 193 -3.00 -3.92 -15.07
CA PHE A 193 -2.97 -2.85 -16.06
C PHE A 193 -3.97 -3.05 -17.19
N ILE A 194 -4.11 -4.29 -17.70
CA ILE A 194 -5.07 -4.61 -18.77
C ILE A 194 -6.51 -4.36 -18.27
N PHE A 195 -6.84 -4.83 -17.07
CA PHE A 195 -8.16 -4.60 -16.48
C PHE A 195 -8.42 -3.12 -16.24
N LEU A 196 -7.43 -2.41 -15.68
CA LEU A 196 -7.54 -0.98 -15.39
C LEU A 196 -7.75 -0.17 -16.67
N ILE A 197 -6.95 -0.38 -17.70
CA ILE A 197 -7.08 0.31 -18.99
C ILE A 197 -8.42 -0.03 -19.66
N GLY A 198 -8.84 -1.29 -19.64
CA GLY A 198 -10.13 -1.71 -20.18
C GLY A 198 -11.30 -1.01 -19.51
N MET A 199 -11.27 -0.91 -18.17
CA MET A 199 -12.27 -0.18 -17.39
C MET A 199 -12.25 1.33 -17.66
N VAL A 200 -11.07 1.94 -17.76
CA VAL A 200 -10.92 3.36 -18.11
C VAL A 200 -11.53 3.64 -19.49
N ILE A 201 -11.16 2.87 -20.51
CA ILE A 201 -11.71 3.02 -21.86
C ILE A 201 -13.25 2.90 -21.83
N ARG A 202 -13.77 1.87 -21.17
CA ARG A 202 -15.22 1.66 -21.05
C ARG A 202 -15.93 2.84 -20.39
N ASN A 203 -15.39 3.38 -19.31
CA ASN A 203 -16.03 4.46 -18.57
C ASN A 203 -15.94 5.80 -19.31
N LEU A 204 -14.86 6.05 -20.05
CA LEU A 204 -14.73 7.25 -20.88
C LEU A 204 -15.67 7.26 -22.10
N THR A 205 -16.19 6.11 -22.53
CA THR A 205 -17.20 6.02 -23.60
C THR A 205 -18.64 6.23 -23.13
N LEU A 206 -18.88 6.42 -21.84
CA LEU A 206 -20.22 6.65 -21.29
C LEU A 206 -20.73 8.05 -21.65
N PRO A 207 -22.05 8.20 -21.90
CA PRO A 207 -22.68 9.50 -22.06
C PRO A 207 -22.50 10.36 -20.80
N GLY A 208 -22.03 11.61 -20.95
CA GLY A 208 -21.80 12.48 -19.79
C GLY A 208 -20.51 12.25 -19.03
N ALA A 209 -19.65 11.28 -19.43
CA ALA A 209 -18.38 10.96 -18.77
C ALA A 209 -17.45 12.19 -18.57
N MET A 210 -17.56 13.19 -19.47
CA MET A 210 -16.71 14.39 -19.42
C MET A 210 -16.94 15.27 -18.18
N GLU A 211 -18.10 15.24 -17.56
CA GLU A 211 -18.35 15.92 -16.29
C GLU A 211 -17.47 15.34 -15.19
N GLY A 212 -17.44 13.99 -15.09
CA GLY A 212 -16.57 13.29 -14.16
C GLY A 212 -15.10 13.48 -14.43
N VAL A 213 -14.68 13.52 -15.71
CA VAL A 213 -13.31 13.86 -16.10
C VAL A 213 -12.96 15.28 -15.68
N THR A 214 -13.87 16.22 -15.89
CA THR A 214 -13.68 17.62 -15.52
C THR A 214 -13.56 17.77 -14.00
N PHE A 215 -14.44 17.17 -13.23
CA PHE A 215 -14.34 17.13 -11.77
C PHE A 215 -12.98 16.56 -11.31
N TYR A 216 -12.54 15.49 -11.93
CA TYR A 216 -11.35 14.76 -11.55
C TYR A 216 -10.04 15.46 -11.92
N LEU A 217 -10.00 16.16 -13.06
CA LEU A 217 -8.76 16.78 -13.57
C LEU A 217 -8.68 18.30 -13.40
N LYS A 218 -9.84 19.02 -13.39
CA LYS A 218 -9.81 20.47 -13.28
C LYS A 218 -9.61 20.87 -11.82
N PRO A 219 -8.44 21.42 -11.46
CA PRO A 219 -8.19 21.82 -10.08
C PRO A 219 -9.00 23.08 -9.73
N ASP A 220 -9.71 22.99 -8.63
CA ASP A 220 -10.30 24.15 -7.97
C ASP A 220 -9.28 24.69 -6.95
N PHE A 221 -8.57 25.74 -7.32
CA PHE A 221 -7.53 26.32 -6.49
C PHE A 221 -8.07 26.91 -5.17
N SER A 222 -9.36 27.24 -5.10
CA SER A 222 -9.99 27.73 -3.86
C SER A 222 -10.03 26.67 -2.75
N LYS A 223 -9.97 25.39 -3.12
CA LYS A 223 -9.94 24.23 -2.20
C LYS A 223 -8.54 23.89 -1.72
N ILE A 224 -7.50 24.45 -2.33
CA ILE A 224 -6.11 24.20 -1.93
C ILE A 224 -5.79 24.97 -0.65
N THR A 225 -5.80 24.23 0.45
CA THR A 225 -5.44 24.73 1.78
C THR A 225 -4.16 24.07 2.29
N PRO A 226 -3.41 24.70 3.21
CA PRO A 226 -2.28 24.05 3.86
C PRO A 226 -2.67 22.72 4.55
N LYS A 227 -3.87 22.67 5.14
CA LYS A 227 -4.41 21.46 5.77
C LYS A 227 -4.59 20.35 4.74
N LEU A 228 -5.18 20.64 3.58
CA LEU A 228 -5.35 19.68 2.51
C LEU A 228 -4.00 19.17 1.99
N PHE A 229 -3.02 20.06 1.82
CA PHE A 229 -1.68 19.67 1.37
C PHE A 229 -1.00 18.70 2.37
N ILE A 230 -1.05 18.99 3.67
CA ILE A 230 -0.51 18.11 4.72
C ILE A 230 -1.22 16.76 4.70
N PHE A 231 -2.55 16.74 4.55
CA PHE A 231 -3.33 15.51 4.46
C PHE A 231 -2.92 14.65 3.26
N VAL A 232 -2.72 15.28 2.09
CA VAL A 232 -2.25 14.60 0.87
C VAL A 232 -0.84 14.04 1.03
N LEU A 233 0.05 14.76 1.70
CA LEU A 233 1.39 14.24 2.04
C LEU A 233 1.28 12.95 2.85
N GLY A 234 0.39 12.90 3.86
CA GLY A 234 0.11 11.68 4.63
C GLY A 234 -0.38 10.51 3.75
N GLN A 235 -1.26 10.81 2.77
CA GLN A 235 -1.72 9.80 1.81
C GLN A 235 -0.60 9.23 0.95
N VAL A 236 0.42 10.01 0.58
CA VAL A 236 1.59 9.51 -0.16
C VAL A 236 2.38 8.48 0.66
N PHE A 237 2.55 8.70 1.98
CA PHE A 237 3.20 7.70 2.85
C PHE A 237 2.44 6.38 2.85
N PHE A 238 1.13 6.43 2.96
CA PHE A 238 0.29 5.24 2.91
C PHE A 238 0.35 4.55 1.54
N ALA A 239 0.18 5.32 0.45
CA ALA A 239 0.18 4.80 -0.92
C ALA A 239 1.50 4.13 -1.31
N LEU A 240 2.63 4.58 -0.77
CA LEU A 240 3.95 4.02 -1.05
C LEU A 240 4.40 2.98 -0.02
N SER A 241 3.57 2.65 0.96
CA SER A 241 3.94 1.72 2.05
C SER A 241 5.23 2.15 2.78
N LEU A 242 5.45 3.46 2.95
CA LEU A 242 6.62 4.01 3.64
C LEU A 242 6.52 3.80 5.15
N GLY A 243 7.62 3.48 5.80
CA GLY A 243 7.66 3.23 7.24
C GLY A 243 7.28 1.80 7.64
N PHE A 244 6.82 0.96 6.73
CA PHE A 244 6.44 -0.45 7.00
C PHE A 244 7.63 -1.41 6.96
N GLY A 245 8.80 -0.94 6.48
CA GLY A 245 9.93 -1.80 6.19
C GLY A 245 9.81 -2.59 4.89
N VAL A 246 8.77 -2.35 4.08
CA VAL A 246 8.53 -3.03 2.81
C VAL A 246 9.63 -2.70 1.82
N LEU A 247 9.86 -1.42 1.52
CA LEU A 247 10.90 -1.02 0.58
C LEU A 247 12.29 -1.38 1.09
N ILE A 248 12.53 -1.32 2.41
CA ILE A 248 13.79 -1.77 3.03
C ILE A 248 13.98 -3.27 2.77
N THR A 249 12.94 -4.09 2.98
CA THR A 249 13.01 -5.53 2.74
C THR A 249 13.19 -5.85 1.26
N LEU A 250 12.40 -5.26 0.36
CA LEU A 250 12.47 -5.53 -1.07
C LEU A 250 13.81 -5.09 -1.67
N SER A 251 14.32 -3.91 -1.28
CA SER A 251 15.61 -3.41 -1.74
C SER A 251 16.80 -4.21 -1.21
N SER A 252 16.63 -4.94 -0.10
CA SER A 252 17.67 -5.84 0.41
C SER A 252 17.97 -7.03 -0.52
N TYR A 253 17.09 -7.31 -1.48
CA TYR A 253 17.28 -8.30 -2.54
C TYR A 253 17.82 -7.71 -3.85
N LEU A 254 18.09 -6.37 -3.90
CA LEU A 254 18.69 -5.72 -5.05
C LEU A 254 20.19 -6.01 -5.18
N ASN A 255 20.65 -6.08 -6.42
CA ASN A 255 22.07 -6.07 -6.71
C ASN A 255 22.68 -4.69 -6.45
N LYS A 256 23.97 -4.66 -6.10
CA LYS A 256 24.70 -3.40 -5.83
C LYS A 256 24.84 -2.51 -7.06
N GLU A 257 24.79 -3.09 -8.23
CA GLU A 257 24.94 -2.42 -9.53
C GLU A 257 23.68 -1.66 -9.97
N GLU A 258 22.52 -1.94 -9.33
CA GLU A 258 21.26 -1.32 -9.71
C GLU A 258 21.23 0.17 -9.36
N ASN A 259 20.69 0.97 -10.29
CA ASN A 259 20.53 2.41 -10.10
C ASN A 259 19.30 2.72 -9.25
N LEU A 260 19.52 3.06 -7.97
CA LEU A 260 18.44 3.36 -7.03
C LEU A 260 17.61 4.58 -7.43
N ILE A 261 18.25 5.61 -8.01
CA ILE A 261 17.57 6.84 -8.41
C ILE A 261 16.54 6.53 -9.49
N HIS A 262 16.97 5.85 -10.55
CA HIS A 262 16.08 5.48 -11.64
C HIS A 262 14.95 4.55 -11.16
N THR A 263 15.26 3.62 -10.28
CA THR A 263 14.27 2.71 -9.70
C THR A 263 13.22 3.45 -8.86
N ALA A 264 13.63 4.37 -8.01
CA ALA A 264 12.72 5.16 -7.17
C ALA A 264 11.80 6.07 -8.01
N VAL A 265 12.35 6.70 -9.04
CA VAL A 265 11.59 7.55 -9.98
C VAL A 265 10.54 6.72 -10.71
N ILE A 266 10.91 5.57 -11.29
CA ILE A 266 9.95 4.69 -11.97
C ILE A 266 8.87 4.21 -11.00
N THR A 267 9.22 3.82 -9.78
CA THR A 267 8.26 3.38 -8.76
C THR A 267 7.26 4.48 -8.43
N GLY A 268 7.73 5.69 -8.13
CA GLY A 268 6.86 6.82 -7.81
C GLY A 268 5.94 7.19 -8.96
N PHE A 269 6.46 7.25 -10.19
CA PHE A 269 5.63 7.54 -11.37
C PHE A 269 4.62 6.42 -11.66
N THR A 270 5.02 5.15 -11.56
CA THR A 270 4.11 4.01 -11.76
C THR A 270 2.95 4.05 -10.76
N ASN A 271 3.24 4.29 -9.46
CA ASN A 271 2.20 4.44 -8.45
C ASN A 271 1.26 5.59 -8.78
N THR A 272 1.80 6.76 -9.14
CA THR A 272 1.02 7.93 -9.52
C THR A 272 0.13 7.67 -10.72
N ILE A 273 0.67 7.07 -11.79
CA ILE A 273 -0.10 6.76 -13.00
C ILE A 273 -1.25 5.81 -12.67
N ILE A 274 -1.01 4.76 -11.87
CA ILE A 274 -2.07 3.81 -11.50
C ILE A 274 -3.14 4.50 -10.65
N ALA A 275 -2.76 5.31 -9.64
CA ALA A 275 -3.71 6.06 -8.84
C ALA A 275 -4.58 6.99 -9.70
N VAL A 276 -3.96 7.70 -10.65
CA VAL A 276 -4.66 8.58 -11.59
C VAL A 276 -5.58 7.76 -12.51
N LEU A 277 -5.15 6.63 -13.03
CA LEU A 277 -6.01 5.76 -13.84
C LEU A 277 -7.20 5.19 -13.03
N CYS A 278 -7.02 4.91 -11.73
CA CYS A 278 -8.13 4.49 -10.88
C CYS A 278 -9.22 5.56 -10.76
N GLY A 279 -8.85 6.85 -10.72
CA GLY A 279 -9.84 7.92 -10.77
C GLY A 279 -10.59 7.98 -12.10
N PHE A 280 -9.90 7.85 -13.24
CA PHE A 280 -10.55 7.72 -14.55
C PHE A 280 -11.45 6.49 -14.68
N MET A 281 -11.15 5.43 -13.96
CA MET A 281 -12.00 4.24 -13.89
C MET A 281 -13.28 4.48 -13.09
N ILE A 282 -13.31 5.44 -12.16
CA ILE A 282 -14.41 5.60 -11.20
C ILE A 282 -15.24 6.84 -11.52
N PHE A 283 -14.65 8.04 -11.59
CA PHE A 283 -15.41 9.29 -11.63
C PHE A 283 -16.28 9.48 -12.88
N PRO A 284 -15.83 9.13 -14.11
CA PRO A 284 -16.70 9.27 -15.28
C PRO A 284 -18.02 8.54 -15.15
N SER A 285 -18.00 7.32 -14.59
CA SER A 285 -19.21 6.51 -14.41
C SER A 285 -20.11 7.01 -13.27
N LEU A 286 -19.53 7.50 -12.15
CA LEU A 286 -20.32 8.10 -11.07
C LEU A 286 -21.14 9.30 -11.58
N PHE A 287 -20.52 10.20 -12.31
CA PHE A 287 -21.18 11.40 -12.85
C PHE A 287 -22.21 11.04 -13.93
N THR A 288 -21.92 10.06 -14.80
CA THR A 288 -22.88 9.55 -15.78
C THR A 288 -24.19 9.10 -15.14
N PHE A 289 -24.13 8.46 -13.98
CA PHE A 289 -25.31 7.92 -13.29
C PHE A 289 -25.79 8.80 -12.13
N GLY A 290 -25.28 10.03 -11.99
CA GLY A 290 -25.71 10.98 -10.97
C GLY A 290 -25.41 10.52 -9.53
N ILE A 291 -24.37 9.72 -9.34
CA ILE A 291 -23.95 9.23 -8.03
C ILE A 291 -22.93 10.20 -7.45
N GLU A 292 -23.14 10.65 -6.21
CA GLU A 292 -22.25 11.56 -5.53
C GLU A 292 -20.87 10.95 -5.29
N PRO A 293 -19.77 11.68 -5.58
CA PRO A 293 -18.41 11.18 -5.43
C PRO A 293 -17.89 11.15 -3.98
N ASN A 294 -18.64 11.74 -3.02
CA ASN A 294 -18.26 11.93 -1.62
C ASN A 294 -18.78 10.85 -0.67
N ALA A 295 -18.98 9.63 -1.16
CA ALA A 295 -19.49 8.52 -0.35
C ALA A 295 -18.47 7.89 0.63
N GLY A 296 -17.27 8.45 0.75
CA GLY A 296 -16.22 7.97 1.66
C GLY A 296 -15.72 6.55 1.34
N PRO A 297 -15.30 5.79 2.36
CA PRO A 297 -14.78 4.43 2.16
C PRO A 297 -15.77 3.46 1.52
N THR A 298 -17.06 3.71 1.62
CA THR A 298 -18.14 2.88 1.02
C THR A 298 -18.32 3.12 -0.48
N LEU A 299 -17.70 4.16 -1.06
CA LEU A 299 -17.80 4.51 -2.48
C LEU A 299 -17.60 3.30 -3.40
N VAL A 300 -16.57 2.51 -3.15
CA VAL A 300 -16.23 1.35 -3.98
C VAL A 300 -17.20 0.19 -3.77
N PHE A 301 -17.64 -0.04 -2.54
CA PHE A 301 -18.42 -1.21 -2.18
C PHE A 301 -19.95 -1.01 -2.31
N GLN A 302 -20.45 0.20 -2.19
CA GLN A 302 -21.87 0.49 -2.31
C GLN A 302 -22.21 1.21 -3.62
N SER A 303 -21.45 2.25 -4.01
CA SER A 303 -21.79 3.05 -5.18
C SER A 303 -21.45 2.37 -6.51
N LEU A 304 -20.31 1.67 -6.60
CA LEU A 304 -19.92 1.07 -7.87
C LEU A 304 -20.78 -0.14 -8.30
N PRO A 305 -21.30 -1.00 -7.43
CA PRO A 305 -22.30 -2.00 -7.84
C PRO A 305 -23.53 -1.39 -8.50
N ILE A 306 -24.00 -0.21 -8.03
CA ILE A 306 -25.11 0.53 -8.67
C ILE A 306 -24.68 0.95 -10.09
N VAL A 307 -23.50 1.55 -10.24
CA VAL A 307 -22.96 1.92 -11.57
C VAL A 307 -22.96 0.71 -12.49
N PHE A 308 -22.39 -0.40 -12.05
CA PHE A 308 -22.28 -1.60 -12.88
C PHE A 308 -23.65 -2.17 -13.28
N SER A 309 -24.66 -2.09 -12.41
CA SER A 309 -26.00 -2.58 -12.73
C SER A 309 -26.69 -1.82 -13.89
N HIS A 310 -26.25 -0.59 -14.18
CA HIS A 310 -26.73 0.20 -15.30
C HIS A 310 -25.94 -0.01 -16.59
N LEU A 311 -24.80 -0.76 -16.55
CA LEU A 311 -23.97 -0.98 -17.72
C LEU A 311 -24.42 -2.21 -18.51
N TRP A 312 -24.32 -2.13 -19.85
CA TRP A 312 -24.33 -3.34 -20.66
C TRP A 312 -23.20 -4.27 -20.22
N ALA A 313 -23.50 -5.54 -20.01
CA ALA A 313 -22.57 -6.52 -19.41
C ALA A 313 -22.03 -6.10 -18.03
N GLY A 314 -22.81 -5.38 -17.23
CA GLY A 314 -22.37 -4.80 -15.95
C GLY A 314 -21.80 -5.81 -14.98
N LYS A 315 -22.39 -7.04 -14.92
CA LYS A 315 -21.86 -8.14 -14.11
C LYS A 315 -20.43 -8.53 -14.48
N PHE A 316 -20.10 -8.57 -15.78
CA PHE A 316 -18.74 -8.83 -16.24
C PHE A 316 -17.79 -7.72 -15.78
N PHE A 317 -18.16 -6.45 -15.97
CA PHE A 317 -17.34 -5.32 -15.55
C PHE A 317 -17.18 -5.24 -14.03
N ALA A 318 -18.22 -5.59 -13.25
CA ALA A 318 -18.13 -5.68 -11.80
C ALA A 318 -17.13 -6.76 -11.35
N ILE A 319 -17.19 -7.96 -11.94
CA ILE A 319 -16.24 -9.04 -11.65
C ILE A 319 -14.81 -8.63 -12.02
N VAL A 320 -14.61 -7.98 -13.18
CA VAL A 320 -13.29 -7.46 -13.60
C VAL A 320 -12.78 -6.41 -12.62
N PHE A 321 -13.64 -5.50 -12.17
CA PHE A 321 -13.29 -4.45 -11.21
C PHE A 321 -12.87 -5.03 -9.85
N PHE A 322 -13.69 -5.89 -9.24
CA PHE A 322 -13.34 -6.53 -7.97
C PHE A 322 -12.16 -7.48 -8.13
N GLY A 323 -11.99 -8.11 -9.30
CA GLY A 323 -10.81 -8.88 -9.67
C GLY A 323 -9.53 -8.03 -9.69
N LEU A 324 -9.61 -6.80 -10.23
CA LEU A 324 -8.52 -5.82 -10.19
C LEU A 324 -8.16 -5.46 -8.74
N LEU A 325 -9.17 -5.19 -7.89
CA LEU A 325 -8.95 -4.93 -6.48
C LEU A 325 -8.30 -6.12 -5.77
N LEU A 326 -8.74 -7.34 -6.08
CA LEU A 326 -8.14 -8.56 -5.53
C LEU A 326 -6.66 -8.70 -5.92
N ILE A 327 -6.32 -8.44 -7.18
CA ILE A 327 -4.94 -8.48 -7.66
C ILE A 327 -4.09 -7.42 -6.94
N ALA A 328 -4.58 -6.19 -6.84
CA ALA A 328 -3.91 -5.11 -6.12
C ALA A 328 -3.68 -5.47 -4.64
N ALA A 329 -4.71 -6.04 -4.00
CA ALA A 329 -4.62 -6.50 -2.61
C ALA A 329 -3.57 -7.62 -2.43
N LEU A 330 -3.56 -8.62 -3.32
CA LEU A 330 -2.61 -9.75 -3.27
C LEU A 330 -1.17 -9.30 -3.47
N THR A 331 -0.91 -8.46 -4.47
CA THR A 331 0.46 -8.01 -4.77
C THR A 331 1.06 -7.18 -3.64
N THR A 332 0.25 -6.40 -2.93
CA THR A 332 0.66 -5.65 -1.75
C THR A 332 0.83 -6.57 -0.53
N SER A 333 -0.15 -7.42 -0.24
CA SER A 333 -0.14 -8.24 0.97
C SER A 333 1.05 -9.22 1.02
N ILE A 334 1.40 -9.89 -0.09
CA ILE A 334 2.55 -10.79 -0.14
C ILE A 334 3.87 -10.08 0.18
N THR A 335 4.00 -8.81 -0.16
CA THR A 335 5.21 -8.03 0.11
C THR A 335 5.27 -7.54 1.56
N ILE A 336 4.13 -7.14 2.15
CA ILE A 336 4.07 -6.77 3.57
C ILE A 336 4.32 -8.00 4.46
N TYR A 337 3.71 -9.14 4.14
CA TYR A 337 3.98 -10.39 4.86
C TYR A 337 5.46 -10.78 4.82
N GLU A 338 6.14 -10.56 3.68
CA GLU A 338 7.57 -10.90 3.52
C GLU A 338 8.45 -10.12 4.50
N VAL A 339 8.07 -8.89 4.91
CA VAL A 339 8.79 -8.13 5.95
C VAL A 339 8.87 -8.93 7.25
N ILE A 340 7.72 -9.45 7.70
CA ILE A 340 7.62 -10.18 8.96
C ILE A 340 8.28 -11.55 8.84
N ILE A 341 8.02 -12.27 7.74
CA ILE A 341 8.59 -13.59 7.45
C ILE A 341 10.12 -13.54 7.46
N THR A 342 10.69 -12.56 6.76
CA THR A 342 12.16 -12.39 6.69
C THR A 342 12.75 -12.08 8.07
N ALA A 343 12.08 -11.24 8.85
CA ALA A 343 12.51 -10.94 10.21
C ALA A 343 12.49 -12.20 11.10
N LEU A 344 11.43 -13.02 11.03
CA LEU A 344 11.34 -14.27 11.79
C LEU A 344 12.41 -15.30 11.34
N GLN A 345 12.66 -15.40 10.02
CA GLN A 345 13.70 -16.30 9.49
C GLN A 345 15.10 -15.92 9.99
N GLU A 346 15.46 -14.64 9.91
CA GLU A 346 16.81 -14.18 10.20
C GLU A 346 17.05 -13.96 11.71
N LYS A 347 16.05 -13.44 12.45
CA LYS A 347 16.18 -13.18 13.90
C LYS A 347 15.97 -14.43 14.75
N LEU A 348 14.94 -15.21 14.44
CA LEU A 348 14.57 -16.40 15.22
C LEU A 348 15.05 -17.70 14.55
N ARG A 349 15.80 -17.61 13.44
CA ARG A 349 16.31 -18.75 12.68
C ARG A 349 15.22 -19.77 12.31
N MET A 350 14.01 -19.28 12.05
CA MET A 350 12.90 -20.13 11.66
C MET A 350 13.06 -20.61 10.22
N ARG A 351 12.68 -21.88 9.96
CA ARG A 351 12.51 -22.35 8.58
C ARG A 351 11.38 -21.57 7.90
N ARG A 352 11.52 -21.25 6.61
CA ARG A 352 10.57 -20.40 5.86
C ARG A 352 9.11 -20.85 6.04
N GLY A 353 8.79 -22.13 5.87
CA GLY A 353 7.40 -22.60 6.03
C GLY A 353 6.82 -22.34 7.42
N LYS A 354 7.62 -22.51 8.49
CA LYS A 354 7.22 -22.19 9.86
C LYS A 354 7.03 -20.68 10.05
N ALA A 355 7.93 -19.85 9.49
CA ALA A 355 7.82 -18.39 9.56
C ALA A 355 6.56 -17.89 8.85
N ILE A 356 6.24 -18.42 7.66
CA ILE A 356 5.00 -18.10 6.94
C ILE A 356 3.79 -18.47 7.79
N PHE A 357 3.71 -19.71 8.26
CA PHE A 357 2.57 -20.18 9.05
C PHE A 357 2.35 -19.32 10.31
N VAL A 358 3.42 -19.07 11.09
CA VAL A 358 3.36 -18.26 12.30
C VAL A 358 2.93 -16.82 11.99
N THR A 359 3.44 -16.24 10.90
CA THR A 359 3.08 -14.87 10.49
C THR A 359 1.60 -14.80 10.10
N LEU A 360 1.16 -15.64 9.16
CA LEU A 360 -0.20 -15.58 8.64
C LEU A 360 -1.23 -15.93 9.72
N MET A 361 -1.02 -17.01 10.46
CA MET A 361 -1.93 -17.42 11.53
C MET A 361 -1.89 -16.46 12.72
N GLY A 362 -0.72 -15.93 13.07
CA GLY A 362 -0.59 -14.92 14.11
C GLY A 362 -1.37 -13.65 13.79
N ILE A 363 -1.25 -13.14 12.56
CA ILE A 363 -2.00 -11.95 12.12
C ILE A 363 -3.50 -12.27 12.00
N PHE A 364 -3.85 -13.45 11.47
CA PHE A 364 -5.26 -13.85 11.36
C PHE A 364 -5.92 -13.88 12.75
N LEU A 365 -5.34 -14.59 13.72
CA LEU A 365 -5.93 -14.77 15.04
C LEU A 365 -5.86 -13.50 15.92
N LEU A 366 -4.75 -12.75 15.86
CA LEU A 366 -4.52 -11.59 16.75
C LEU A 366 -4.87 -10.25 16.09
N GLY A 367 -5.15 -10.24 14.80
CA GLY A 367 -5.45 -9.03 14.04
C GLY A 367 -6.78 -9.12 13.30
N ASN A 368 -6.92 -10.06 12.35
CA ASN A 368 -8.10 -10.11 11.48
C ASN A 368 -9.38 -10.52 12.25
N VAL A 369 -9.31 -11.55 13.08
CA VAL A 369 -10.45 -11.97 13.90
C VAL A 369 -10.91 -10.84 14.82
N PRO A 370 -10.03 -10.18 15.62
CA PRO A 370 -10.43 -9.04 16.43
C PRO A 370 -10.99 -7.87 15.62
N SER A 371 -10.43 -7.56 14.44
CA SER A 371 -10.94 -6.50 13.57
C SER A 371 -12.37 -6.78 13.11
N ILE A 372 -12.64 -8.01 12.64
CA ILE A 372 -13.99 -8.42 12.21
C ILE A 372 -14.97 -8.38 13.39
N LEU A 373 -14.60 -8.92 14.54
CA LEU A 373 -15.46 -8.95 15.72
C LEU A 373 -15.64 -7.55 16.32
N GLY A 374 -14.63 -6.67 16.19
CA GLY A 374 -14.67 -5.29 16.64
C GLY A 374 -15.72 -4.44 15.91
N ASP A 375 -15.93 -4.70 14.63
CA ASP A 375 -16.95 -4.02 13.85
C ASP A 375 -18.34 -4.68 13.97
N ASN A 376 -18.44 -5.82 14.67
CA ASN A 376 -19.64 -6.63 14.80
C ASN A 376 -20.02 -6.91 16.26
N LEU A 377 -19.61 -8.08 16.75
CA LEU A 377 -20.01 -8.57 18.08
C LEU A 377 -19.44 -7.73 19.23
N TRP A 378 -18.30 -7.06 19.00
CA TRP A 378 -17.60 -6.24 20.00
C TRP A 378 -17.66 -4.74 19.69
N LYS A 379 -18.65 -4.29 18.92
CA LYS A 379 -18.77 -2.89 18.46
C LYS A 379 -18.81 -1.86 19.59
N ASP A 380 -19.23 -2.27 20.80
CA ASP A 380 -19.22 -1.42 21.99
C ASP A 380 -17.83 -1.31 22.65
N PHE A 381 -16.90 -2.20 22.29
CA PHE A 381 -15.51 -2.15 22.76
C PHE A 381 -14.69 -1.24 21.88
N THR A 382 -14.21 -0.14 22.44
CA THR A 382 -13.42 0.85 21.69
C THR A 382 -12.02 1.01 22.28
N ILE A 383 -11.04 1.25 21.40
CA ILE A 383 -9.67 1.60 21.75
C ILE A 383 -9.44 3.03 21.30
N PHE A 384 -9.15 3.95 22.21
CA PHE A 384 -9.07 5.39 21.92
C PHE A 384 -10.34 5.94 21.23
N GLY A 385 -11.52 5.43 21.59
CA GLY A 385 -12.81 5.84 21.00
C GLY A 385 -13.02 5.33 19.55
N LYS A 386 -12.22 4.39 19.06
CA LYS A 386 -12.27 3.80 17.72
C LYS A 386 -12.61 2.31 17.81
N SER A 387 -13.22 1.76 16.76
CA SER A 387 -13.35 0.30 16.62
C SER A 387 -11.97 -0.37 16.60
N ILE A 388 -11.89 -1.68 16.80
CA ILE A 388 -10.61 -2.40 16.76
C ILE A 388 -9.97 -2.26 15.37
N PHE A 389 -10.78 -2.34 14.30
CA PHE A 389 -10.33 -2.13 12.92
C PHE A 389 -9.71 -0.74 12.73
N ASP A 390 -10.44 0.31 13.13
CA ASP A 390 -9.98 1.69 13.01
C ASP A 390 -8.79 1.98 13.92
N ALA A 391 -8.70 1.32 15.09
CA ALA A 391 -7.56 1.45 16.00
C ALA A 391 -6.28 0.86 15.37
N PHE A 392 -6.36 -0.29 14.69
CA PHE A 392 -5.24 -0.83 13.93
C PHE A 392 -4.80 0.12 12.80
N ASP A 393 -5.75 0.69 12.02
CA ASP A 393 -5.43 1.67 10.98
C ASP A 393 -4.76 2.91 11.57
N PHE A 394 -5.34 3.48 12.63
CA PHE A 394 -4.83 4.69 13.27
C PHE A 394 -3.42 4.50 13.86
N VAL A 395 -3.22 3.46 14.67
CA VAL A 395 -1.93 3.20 15.33
C VAL A 395 -0.85 2.88 14.29
N SER A 396 -1.17 2.06 13.29
CA SER A 396 -0.21 1.69 12.25
C SER A 396 0.06 2.85 11.30
N GLY A 397 -0.99 3.46 10.73
CA GLY A 397 -0.89 4.48 9.70
C GLY A 397 -0.40 5.84 10.24
N ASN A 398 -1.00 6.32 11.32
CA ASN A 398 -0.72 7.68 11.80
C ASN A 398 0.42 7.74 12.82
N ILE A 399 0.70 6.65 13.54
CA ILE A 399 1.75 6.67 14.59
C ILE A 399 2.99 5.90 14.10
N LEU A 400 2.89 4.59 13.92
CA LEU A 400 4.07 3.75 13.70
C LEU A 400 4.78 4.07 12.39
N PHE A 401 4.03 4.26 11.29
CA PHE A 401 4.64 4.55 10.00
C PHE A 401 5.31 5.92 9.96
N MET A 402 4.64 6.93 10.50
CA MET A 402 5.18 8.29 10.52
C MET A 402 6.46 8.36 11.36
N LEU A 403 6.46 7.74 12.55
CA LEU A 403 7.64 7.69 13.40
C LEU A 403 8.78 6.87 12.78
N THR A 404 8.47 5.74 12.15
CA THR A 404 9.48 4.93 11.45
C THR A 404 10.06 5.69 10.26
N ALA A 405 9.22 6.32 9.43
CA ALA A 405 9.68 7.10 8.29
C ALA A 405 10.52 8.31 8.71
N LEU A 406 10.11 9.02 9.77
CA LEU A 406 10.92 10.07 10.39
C LEU A 406 12.28 9.54 10.84
N GLY A 407 12.28 8.40 11.54
CA GLY A 407 13.49 7.73 11.98
C GLY A 407 14.39 7.31 10.81
N CYS A 408 13.84 6.83 9.70
CA CYS A 408 14.59 6.50 8.49
C CYS A 408 15.28 7.73 7.90
N ALA A 409 14.60 8.87 7.79
CA ALA A 409 15.17 10.10 7.29
C ALA A 409 16.31 10.61 8.20
N ILE A 410 16.10 10.59 9.52
CA ILE A 410 17.11 10.97 10.50
C ILE A 410 18.30 9.99 10.44
N PHE A 411 18.05 8.69 10.32
CA PHE A 411 19.11 7.67 10.23
C PHE A 411 19.99 7.88 9.00
N VAL A 412 19.41 8.13 7.83
CA VAL A 412 20.15 8.42 6.60
C VAL A 412 20.92 9.74 6.73
N GLY A 413 20.30 10.82 7.19
CA GLY A 413 20.87 12.16 7.22
C GLY A 413 21.95 12.36 8.29
N PHE A 414 21.80 11.74 9.47
CA PHE A 414 22.66 12.01 10.62
C PHE A 414 23.54 10.83 11.05
N VAL A 415 23.13 9.59 10.76
CA VAL A 415 23.88 8.40 11.13
C VAL A 415 24.70 7.88 9.97
N LEU A 416 24.08 7.57 8.82
CA LEU A 416 24.78 7.04 7.65
C LEU A 416 25.65 8.08 6.95
N LYS A 417 25.17 9.31 6.81
CA LYS A 417 25.90 10.43 6.20
C LYS A 417 26.47 10.08 4.81
N ASP A 418 27.79 10.09 4.66
CA ASP A 418 28.47 9.84 3.39
C ASP A 418 28.30 8.40 2.89
N ASP A 419 28.09 7.42 3.79
CA ASP A 419 27.78 6.04 3.40
C ASP A 419 26.46 5.98 2.63
N ALA A 420 25.47 6.82 3.01
CA ALA A 420 24.20 6.90 2.27
C ALA A 420 24.41 7.47 0.86
N LYS A 421 25.26 8.48 0.70
CA LYS A 421 25.57 9.06 -0.62
C LYS A 421 26.28 8.04 -1.53
N LYS A 422 27.24 7.29 -0.97
CA LYS A 422 27.96 6.23 -1.68
C LYS A 422 27.04 5.08 -2.09
N GLU A 423 26.12 4.70 -1.22
CA GLU A 423 25.13 3.67 -1.54
C GLU A 423 24.12 4.14 -2.60
N LEU A 424 23.75 5.42 -2.60
CA LEU A 424 22.81 5.99 -3.56
C LEU A 424 23.39 6.02 -4.98
N SER A 425 24.62 6.48 -5.14
CA SER A 425 25.21 6.77 -6.45
C SER A 425 26.72 6.48 -6.49
N PRO A 426 27.22 5.96 -7.63
CA PRO A 426 28.65 5.85 -7.89
C PRO A 426 29.37 7.21 -7.84
N THR A 427 28.64 8.32 -8.04
CA THR A 427 29.15 9.68 -7.94
C THR A 427 28.56 10.40 -6.71
N PRO A 428 29.10 10.14 -5.49
CA PRO A 428 28.50 10.61 -4.22
C PRO A 428 28.44 12.14 -4.10
N ASN A 429 29.29 12.85 -4.81
CA ASN A 429 29.38 14.31 -4.80
C ASN A 429 28.66 14.97 -5.99
N SER A 430 27.84 14.24 -6.73
CA SER A 430 27.02 14.85 -7.78
C SER A 430 26.04 15.86 -7.17
N LEU A 431 25.65 16.86 -7.97
CA LEU A 431 24.70 17.89 -7.54
C LEU A 431 23.40 17.26 -7.03
N PHE A 432 22.84 16.30 -7.76
CA PHE A 432 21.63 15.59 -7.37
C PHE A 432 21.77 14.88 -6.02
N THR A 433 22.84 14.10 -5.82
CA THR A 433 23.06 13.36 -4.57
C THR A 433 23.21 14.32 -3.38
N THR A 434 23.90 15.45 -3.58
CA THR A 434 24.10 16.47 -2.54
C THR A 434 22.78 17.17 -2.19
N ILE A 435 21.97 17.57 -3.18
CA ILE A 435 20.65 18.18 -2.96
C ILE A 435 19.73 17.20 -2.24
N TRP A 436 19.59 15.97 -2.75
CA TRP A 436 18.75 14.95 -2.12
C TRP A 436 19.17 14.70 -0.67
N PHE A 437 20.48 14.54 -0.41
CA PHE A 437 20.96 14.26 0.92
C PHE A 437 20.63 15.39 1.92
N ASN A 438 20.87 16.65 1.54
CA ASN A 438 20.55 17.79 2.39
C ASN A 438 19.04 17.94 2.58
N TYR A 439 18.25 17.70 1.53
CA TYR A 439 16.80 17.70 1.59
C TYR A 439 16.28 16.65 2.59
N VAL A 440 16.75 15.40 2.47
CA VAL A 440 16.38 14.31 3.39
C VAL A 440 16.86 14.58 4.82
N LYS A 441 18.00 15.22 4.98
CA LYS A 441 18.56 15.51 6.30
C LYS A 441 17.80 16.62 7.05
N PHE A 442 17.39 17.69 6.37
CA PHE A 442 16.84 18.88 7.04
C PHE A 442 15.37 19.15 6.75
N VAL A 443 14.90 18.92 5.52
CA VAL A 443 13.54 19.28 5.11
C VAL A 443 12.55 18.15 5.37
N VAL A 444 12.88 16.94 4.95
CA VAL A 444 11.99 15.77 5.09
C VAL A 444 11.56 15.51 6.54
N PRO A 445 12.45 15.54 7.57
CA PRO A 445 12.04 15.35 8.95
C PRO A 445 11.03 16.39 9.43
N VAL A 446 11.19 17.65 9.01
CA VAL A 446 10.23 18.72 9.36
C VAL A 446 8.88 18.46 8.73
N ILE A 447 8.85 18.09 7.44
CA ILE A 447 7.59 17.74 6.74
C ILE A 447 6.89 16.59 7.47
N ILE A 448 7.60 15.51 7.80
CA ILE A 448 7.02 14.35 8.48
C ILE A 448 6.50 14.72 9.87
N LEU A 449 7.22 15.55 10.63
CA LEU A 449 6.76 16.03 11.94
C LEU A 449 5.47 16.85 11.83
N VAL A 450 5.38 17.73 10.82
CA VAL A 450 4.15 18.51 10.57
C VAL A 450 2.97 17.59 10.24
N ILE A 451 3.18 16.59 9.37
CA ILE A 451 2.14 15.59 9.05
C ILE A 451 1.72 14.83 10.32
N PHE A 452 2.70 14.37 11.10
CA PHE A 452 2.44 13.60 12.33
C PHE A 452 1.60 14.39 13.33
N ILE A 453 1.99 15.64 13.60
CA ILE A 453 1.26 16.51 14.56
C ILE A 453 -0.15 16.84 14.03
N SER A 454 -0.32 17.01 12.72
CA SER A 454 -1.63 17.34 12.13
C SER A 454 -2.61 16.16 12.11
N ASN A 455 -2.12 14.92 12.24
CA ASN A 455 -2.93 13.70 12.24
C ASN A 455 -3.22 13.17 13.65
N MET A 456 -2.62 13.77 14.69
CA MET A 456 -2.90 13.47 16.11
C MET A 456 -4.05 14.31 16.64
#